data_44b1dc465c1a1c57b0fabe7cc32587a6
#
_entry.id   44b1dc465c1a1c57b0fabe7cc32587a6
#
_cell.length_a   1.000
_cell.length_b   1.000
_cell.length_c   1.000
_cell.angle_alpha   90.00
_cell.angle_beta   90.00
_cell.angle_gamma   90.00
#
_symmetry.space_group_name_H-M   'P 1'
#
loop_
_entity.id
_entity.type
_entity.pdbx_description
1 polymer ?
#
loop_
_entity_poly.entity_id
_entity_poly.type
_entity_poly.pdbx_seq_one_letter_code
_entity_poly.pdbx_strand_id
1 'polypeptide(L)'
;MDNTFMKEKPVLPLLLSMALPMVISMLVNSLYNIVDSLFVAKISDSAMTALSLVFPVQNFINAAGIGFGVGINAVIAFYSGAGDKERADRAATLGVLLAAIHGVILTVVSILIMPPFLEAFTNDQEVIQLGLQYSNVAFLFSVVINLGMAFEKIFQAVGSMKTSMVSLLCGCIVNIILDPMMIFGWGFPEMGIKGAALASGIGQSISLAIYIVVYFLRPISVKLSKQHLSPDGRMIGRLYSIGVPAALNLALPSILISALNAILAAFSEVYVLVLGIYYKLQTFLYLPTSGIIQGMRPLIGYNYGAGEYKRVSQLFRIVLLMSCGIMTVGTAICLLIPGQLMGMFTDSPDVIAAGETALRIISGKTIFNRAMPERLRTLRHCIFTGGVVEGNGITSFSGLALSVISICSMPALPKGEPLA
;
A
#
# COMPACT_ATOMS: atom_id res chain seq x y z
N MET A 1 -9.00 24.93 5.77
CA MET A 1 -8.27 24.59 7.01
C MET A 1 -6.80 24.96 6.80
N ASP A 2 -6.21 25.60 7.77
CA ASP A 2 -4.78 25.95 7.73
C ASP A 2 -3.96 24.70 8.14
N ASN A 3 -2.93 24.38 7.35
CA ASN A 3 -2.09 23.19 7.59
C ASN A 3 -0.90 23.51 8.51
N THR A 4 -0.84 24.71 9.11
CA THR A 4 0.25 25.16 9.98
C THR A 4 0.46 24.26 11.20
N PHE A 5 -0.60 23.54 11.63
CA PHE A 5 -0.50 22.56 12.72
C PHE A 5 0.58 21.48 12.46
N MET A 6 0.94 21.21 11.18
CA MET A 6 1.96 20.23 10.84
C MET A 6 3.36 20.67 11.22
N LYS A 7 3.61 22.00 11.32
CA LYS A 7 4.90 22.55 11.75
C LYS A 7 4.90 23.04 13.19
N GLU A 8 3.74 23.30 13.80
CA GLU A 8 3.64 23.92 15.12
C GLU A 8 3.50 22.92 16.26
N LYS A 9 2.69 21.85 16.05
CA LYS A 9 2.41 20.86 17.10
C LYS A 9 3.65 20.04 17.47
N PRO A 10 3.76 19.55 18.72
CA PRO A 10 4.83 18.62 19.12
C PRO A 10 4.87 17.39 18.21
N VAL A 11 6.08 16.95 17.83
CA VAL A 11 6.29 15.98 16.74
C VAL A 11 5.66 14.62 17.05
N LEU A 12 5.88 14.05 18.25
CA LEU A 12 5.40 12.72 18.58
C LEU A 12 3.86 12.62 18.68
N PRO A 13 3.13 13.51 19.42
CA PRO A 13 1.68 13.48 19.43
C PRO A 13 1.06 13.73 18.05
N LEU A 14 1.66 14.61 17.26
CA LEU A 14 1.24 14.88 15.88
C LEU A 14 1.38 13.63 15.02
N LEU A 15 2.55 12.99 15.04
CA LEU A 15 2.80 11.74 14.30
C LEU A 15 1.80 10.66 14.69
N LEU A 16 1.59 10.42 15.99
CA LEU A 16 0.64 9.42 16.48
C LEU A 16 -0.79 9.72 16.04
N SER A 17 -1.21 10.98 16.07
CA SER A 17 -2.56 11.39 15.63
C SER A 17 -2.81 11.15 14.13
N MET A 18 -1.75 11.11 13.33
CA MET A 18 -1.82 10.83 11.89
C MET A 18 -1.57 9.34 11.59
N ALA A 19 -0.68 8.69 12.32
CA ALA A 19 -0.33 7.30 12.11
C ALA A 19 -1.44 6.33 12.59
N LEU A 20 -2.04 6.59 13.76
CA LEU A 20 -3.03 5.68 14.33
C LEU A 20 -4.24 5.43 13.42
N PRO A 21 -4.87 6.46 12.79
CA PRO A 21 -5.92 6.22 11.80
C PRO A 21 -5.45 5.34 10.64
N MET A 22 -4.20 5.50 10.18
CA MET A 22 -3.66 4.71 9.07
C MET A 22 -3.38 3.26 9.48
N VAL A 23 -2.87 3.03 10.68
CA VAL A 23 -2.70 1.67 11.23
C VAL A 23 -4.05 0.95 11.30
N ILE A 24 -5.08 1.61 11.84
CA ILE A 24 -6.44 1.04 11.91
C ILE A 24 -6.97 0.74 10.49
N SER A 25 -6.80 1.67 9.55
CA SER A 25 -7.21 1.47 8.16
C SER A 25 -6.56 0.25 7.54
N MET A 26 -5.25 0.07 7.75
CA MET A 26 -4.50 -1.06 7.19
C MET A 26 -4.92 -2.39 7.82
N LEU A 27 -5.14 -2.41 9.14
CA LEU A 27 -5.64 -3.60 9.83
C LEU A 27 -7.00 -4.03 9.28
N VAL A 28 -7.94 -3.09 9.17
CA VAL A 28 -9.29 -3.39 8.65
C VAL A 28 -9.24 -3.80 7.19
N ASN A 29 -8.41 -3.15 6.37
CA ASN A 29 -8.22 -3.55 4.98
C ASN A 29 -7.63 -4.96 4.84
N SER A 30 -6.72 -5.35 5.74
CA SER A 30 -6.19 -6.73 5.77
C SER A 30 -7.26 -7.74 6.18
N LEU A 31 -8.06 -7.43 7.20
CA LEU A 31 -9.17 -8.29 7.64
C LEU A 31 -10.23 -8.45 6.55
N TYR A 32 -10.60 -7.37 5.90
CA TYR A 32 -11.55 -7.40 4.78
C TYR A 32 -11.06 -8.32 3.65
N ASN A 33 -9.78 -8.24 3.24
CA ASN A 33 -9.25 -9.12 2.21
C ASN A 33 -9.29 -10.60 2.61
N ILE A 34 -9.11 -10.91 3.90
CA ILE A 34 -9.24 -12.28 4.41
C ILE A 34 -10.69 -12.75 4.33
N VAL A 35 -11.64 -11.92 4.75
CA VAL A 35 -13.06 -12.25 4.74
C VAL A 35 -13.58 -12.45 3.32
N ASP A 36 -13.22 -11.58 2.37
CA ASP A 36 -13.55 -11.71 0.95
C ASP A 36 -13.04 -13.05 0.37
N SER A 37 -11.77 -13.37 0.63
CA SER A 37 -11.20 -14.66 0.20
C SER A 37 -11.90 -15.87 0.82
N LEU A 38 -12.36 -15.78 2.07
CA LEU A 38 -13.11 -16.85 2.74
C LEU A 38 -14.48 -17.07 2.10
N PHE A 39 -15.16 -16.00 1.68
CA PHE A 39 -16.45 -16.14 0.96
C PHE A 39 -16.24 -16.75 -0.42
N VAL A 40 -15.22 -16.34 -1.18
CA VAL A 40 -14.90 -16.94 -2.48
C VAL A 40 -14.53 -18.42 -2.34
N ALA A 41 -13.76 -18.79 -1.32
CA ALA A 41 -13.42 -20.21 -1.05
C ALA A 41 -14.65 -21.10 -0.77
N LYS A 42 -15.76 -20.52 -0.31
CA LYS A 42 -17.02 -21.25 -0.11
C LYS A 42 -17.83 -21.46 -1.39
N ILE A 43 -17.47 -20.83 -2.49
CA ILE A 43 -18.13 -21.06 -3.80
C ILE A 43 -17.66 -22.39 -4.37
N SER A 44 -16.36 -22.53 -4.65
CA SER A 44 -15.72 -23.74 -5.12
C SER A 44 -14.19 -23.59 -5.09
N ASP A 45 -13.47 -24.72 -5.15
CA ASP A 45 -12.03 -24.74 -5.29
C ASP A 45 -11.57 -24.10 -6.61
N SER A 46 -12.34 -24.31 -7.69
CA SER A 46 -12.11 -23.66 -8.99
C SER A 46 -12.24 -22.15 -8.92
N ALA A 47 -13.20 -21.61 -8.13
CA ALA A 47 -13.34 -20.16 -7.92
C ALA A 47 -12.16 -19.57 -7.14
N MET A 48 -11.67 -20.27 -6.12
CA MET A 48 -10.49 -19.83 -5.36
C MET A 48 -9.22 -19.86 -6.21
N THR A 49 -9.07 -20.88 -7.06
CA THR A 49 -7.97 -20.99 -8.03
C THR A 49 -8.02 -19.84 -9.03
N ALA A 50 -9.20 -19.55 -9.58
CA ALA A 50 -9.43 -18.45 -10.51
C ALA A 50 -9.07 -17.09 -9.87
N LEU A 51 -9.52 -16.83 -8.63
CA LEU A 51 -9.17 -15.61 -7.89
C LEU A 51 -7.66 -15.49 -7.71
N SER A 52 -6.99 -16.58 -7.37
CA SER A 52 -5.52 -16.62 -7.17
C SER A 52 -4.76 -16.30 -8.45
N LEU A 53 -5.26 -16.74 -9.62
CA LEU A 53 -4.66 -16.42 -10.92
C LEU A 53 -4.92 -14.96 -11.35
N VAL A 54 -6.06 -14.38 -10.99
CA VAL A 54 -6.36 -12.96 -11.30
C VAL A 54 -5.61 -12.00 -10.39
N PHE A 55 -5.29 -12.41 -9.16
CA PHE A 55 -4.67 -11.59 -8.12
C PHE A 55 -3.41 -10.83 -8.55
N PRO A 56 -2.44 -11.40 -9.29
CA PRO A 56 -1.25 -10.66 -9.74
C PRO A 56 -1.57 -9.42 -10.58
N VAL A 57 -2.55 -9.51 -11.49
CA VAL A 57 -2.96 -8.38 -12.34
C VAL A 57 -3.68 -7.33 -11.50
N GLN A 58 -4.55 -7.75 -10.59
CA GLN A 58 -5.22 -6.85 -9.65
C GLN A 58 -4.23 -6.14 -8.72
N ASN A 59 -3.22 -6.85 -8.24
CA ASN A 59 -2.15 -6.27 -7.42
C ASN A 59 -1.31 -5.26 -8.20
N PHE A 60 -1.07 -5.49 -9.49
CA PHE A 60 -0.39 -4.52 -10.35
C PHE A 60 -1.20 -3.22 -10.50
N ILE A 61 -2.53 -3.31 -10.71
CA ILE A 61 -3.42 -2.14 -10.75
C ILE A 61 -3.33 -1.35 -9.43
N ASN A 62 -3.39 -2.05 -8.30
CA ASN A 62 -3.28 -1.43 -6.98
C ASN A 62 -1.91 -0.79 -6.76
N ALA A 63 -0.83 -1.46 -7.13
CA ALA A 63 0.53 -0.94 -6.99
C ALA A 63 0.74 0.33 -7.83
N ALA A 64 0.22 0.37 -9.06
CA ALA A 64 0.25 1.56 -9.91
C ALA A 64 -0.52 2.72 -9.28
N GLY A 65 -1.75 2.49 -8.81
CA GLY A 65 -2.58 3.50 -8.17
C GLY A 65 -2.01 4.04 -6.86
N ILE A 66 -1.55 3.14 -5.96
CA ILE A 66 -0.93 3.54 -4.69
C ILE A 66 0.37 4.29 -4.95
N GLY A 67 1.21 3.78 -5.85
CA GLY A 67 2.50 4.40 -6.17
C GLY A 67 2.32 5.81 -6.73
N PHE A 68 1.46 5.98 -7.73
CA PHE A 68 1.15 7.30 -8.27
C PHE A 68 0.54 8.22 -7.20
N GLY A 69 -0.35 7.70 -6.36
CA GLY A 69 -0.92 8.41 -5.22
C GLY A 69 0.12 8.91 -4.21
N VAL A 70 1.21 8.16 -3.98
CA VAL A 70 2.35 8.60 -3.15
C VAL A 70 3.00 9.84 -3.75
N GLY A 71 3.15 9.90 -5.09
CA GLY A 71 3.61 11.09 -5.80
C GLY A 71 2.71 12.29 -5.57
N ILE A 72 1.38 12.12 -5.70
CA ILE A 72 0.39 13.15 -5.42
C ILE A 72 0.54 13.68 -3.99
N ASN A 73 0.58 12.78 -3.00
CA ASN A 73 0.72 13.13 -1.59
C ASN A 73 1.99 13.97 -1.32
N ALA A 74 3.13 13.50 -1.81
CA ALA A 74 4.42 14.14 -1.57
C ALA A 74 4.50 15.54 -2.18
N VAL A 75 4.05 15.70 -3.43
CA VAL A 75 4.10 16.98 -4.14
C VAL A 75 3.15 18.00 -3.54
N ILE A 76 1.91 17.61 -3.20
CA ILE A 76 0.94 18.49 -2.52
C ILE A 76 1.46 18.92 -1.16
N ALA A 77 1.95 17.97 -0.34
CA ALA A 77 2.46 18.27 0.99
C ALA A 77 3.65 19.24 0.92
N PHE A 78 4.57 19.02 -0.03
CA PHE A 78 5.72 19.90 -0.25
C PHE A 78 5.30 21.34 -0.58
N TYR A 79 4.46 21.54 -1.59
CA TYR A 79 4.04 22.89 -1.99
C TYR A 79 3.16 23.56 -0.94
N SER A 80 2.34 22.79 -0.23
CA SER A 80 1.57 23.32 0.92
C SER A 80 2.49 23.82 2.03
N GLY A 81 3.58 23.11 2.30
CA GLY A 81 4.61 23.53 3.25
C GLY A 81 5.39 24.77 2.80
N ALA A 82 5.72 24.84 1.51
CA ALA A 82 6.37 26.00 0.90
C ALA A 82 5.47 27.25 0.81
N GLY A 83 4.18 27.13 1.13
CA GLY A 83 3.21 28.22 1.01
C GLY A 83 2.73 28.48 -0.43
N ASP A 84 3.16 27.67 -1.39
CA ASP A 84 2.78 27.77 -2.80
C ASP A 84 1.47 27.02 -3.06
N LYS A 85 0.38 27.71 -2.77
CA LYS A 85 -0.96 27.14 -2.87
C LYS A 85 -1.33 26.83 -4.33
N GLU A 86 -0.93 27.67 -5.27
CA GLU A 86 -1.26 27.49 -6.69
C GLU A 86 -0.66 26.17 -7.23
N ARG A 87 0.63 25.90 -6.90
CA ARG A 87 1.26 24.65 -7.31
C ARG A 87 0.70 23.43 -6.57
N ALA A 88 0.27 23.58 -5.31
CA ALA A 88 -0.42 22.51 -4.59
C ALA A 88 -1.78 22.18 -5.23
N ASP A 89 -2.58 23.17 -5.59
CA ASP A 89 -3.87 23.03 -6.27
C ASP A 89 -3.69 22.40 -7.67
N ARG A 90 -2.65 22.82 -8.39
CA ARG A 90 -2.27 22.25 -9.71
C ARG A 90 -1.85 20.80 -9.59
N ALA A 91 -1.04 20.45 -8.60
CA ALA A 91 -0.62 19.06 -8.34
C ALA A 91 -1.81 18.16 -8.02
N ALA A 92 -2.76 18.63 -7.23
CA ALA A 92 -3.98 17.87 -6.93
C ALA A 92 -4.85 17.69 -8.17
N THR A 93 -5.07 18.77 -8.94
CA THR A 93 -5.94 18.72 -10.13
C THR A 93 -5.36 17.81 -11.20
N LEU A 94 -4.06 17.94 -11.53
CA LEU A 94 -3.39 17.07 -12.49
C LEU A 94 -3.27 15.63 -11.95
N GLY A 95 -3.07 15.48 -10.63
CA GLY A 95 -3.04 14.17 -9.99
C GLY A 95 -4.35 13.40 -10.16
N VAL A 96 -5.50 14.04 -9.94
CA VAL A 96 -6.82 13.42 -10.16
C VAL A 96 -7.05 13.11 -11.65
N LEU A 97 -6.71 14.03 -12.54
CA LEU A 97 -6.84 13.81 -13.99
C LEU A 97 -6.01 12.60 -14.46
N LEU A 98 -4.75 12.55 -14.07
CA LEU A 98 -3.86 11.44 -14.45
C LEU A 98 -4.29 10.12 -13.82
N ALA A 99 -4.77 10.13 -12.57
CA ALA A 99 -5.33 8.94 -11.93
C ALA A 99 -6.55 8.39 -12.70
N ALA A 100 -7.43 9.27 -13.21
CA ALA A 100 -8.53 8.86 -14.07
C ALA A 100 -8.04 8.24 -15.38
N ILE A 101 -7.04 8.85 -16.02
CA ILE A 101 -6.43 8.34 -17.25
C ILE A 101 -5.77 6.97 -16.99
N HIS A 102 -4.99 6.82 -15.91
CA HIS A 102 -4.43 5.53 -15.52
C HIS A 102 -5.52 4.48 -15.30
N GLY A 103 -6.60 4.84 -14.59
CA GLY A 103 -7.73 3.96 -14.36
C GLY A 103 -8.32 3.43 -15.67
N VAL A 104 -8.53 4.30 -16.66
CA VAL A 104 -9.05 3.91 -17.99
C VAL A 104 -8.05 3.00 -18.73
N ILE A 105 -6.77 3.39 -18.76
CA ILE A 105 -5.72 2.58 -19.42
C ILE A 105 -5.64 1.20 -18.77
N LEU A 106 -5.58 1.15 -17.43
CA LEU A 106 -5.48 -0.11 -16.69
C LEU A 106 -6.72 -0.97 -16.89
N THR A 107 -7.92 -0.40 -16.93
CA THR A 107 -9.15 -1.13 -17.27
C THR A 107 -9.03 -1.82 -18.63
N VAL A 108 -8.72 -1.03 -19.68
CA VAL A 108 -8.66 -1.57 -21.04
C VAL A 108 -7.56 -2.62 -21.19
N VAL A 109 -6.36 -2.29 -20.71
CA VAL A 109 -5.19 -3.18 -20.82
C VAL A 109 -5.42 -4.49 -20.05
N SER A 110 -5.94 -4.41 -18.82
CA SER A 110 -6.15 -5.60 -17.98
C SER A 110 -7.25 -6.51 -18.55
N ILE A 111 -8.34 -5.96 -19.08
CA ILE A 111 -9.40 -6.76 -19.72
C ILE A 111 -8.87 -7.46 -20.97
N LEU A 112 -8.03 -6.79 -21.78
CA LEU A 112 -7.47 -7.37 -23.01
C LEU A 112 -6.40 -8.44 -22.74
N ILE A 113 -5.62 -8.26 -21.67
CA ILE A 113 -4.52 -9.19 -21.33
C ILE A 113 -5.05 -10.41 -20.58
N MET A 114 -6.18 -10.30 -19.88
CA MET A 114 -6.63 -11.36 -18.97
C MET A 114 -6.92 -12.70 -19.64
N PRO A 115 -7.60 -12.80 -20.83
CA PRO A 115 -7.82 -14.07 -21.47
C PRO A 115 -6.54 -14.84 -21.81
N PRO A 116 -5.58 -14.30 -22.59
CA PRO A 116 -4.34 -15.01 -22.88
C PRO A 116 -3.48 -15.26 -21.63
N PHE A 117 -3.60 -14.42 -20.60
CA PHE A 117 -2.91 -14.61 -19.34
C PHE A 117 -3.43 -15.87 -18.62
N LEU A 118 -4.74 -16.05 -18.49
CA LEU A 118 -5.32 -17.24 -17.85
C LEU A 118 -5.01 -18.51 -18.64
N GLU A 119 -5.13 -18.48 -19.96
CA GLU A 119 -4.80 -19.61 -20.85
C GLU A 119 -3.33 -20.02 -20.75
N ALA A 120 -2.42 -19.10 -20.43
CA ALA A 120 -1.00 -19.41 -20.24
C ALA A 120 -0.72 -20.14 -18.91
N PHE A 121 -1.62 -20.05 -17.91
CA PHE A 121 -1.40 -20.64 -16.58
C PHE A 121 -2.23 -21.88 -16.30
N THR A 122 -3.34 -22.08 -17.02
CA THR A 122 -4.22 -23.25 -16.82
C THR A 122 -4.92 -23.67 -18.11
N ASN A 123 -5.18 -24.97 -18.25
CA ASN A 123 -6.04 -25.53 -19.31
C ASN A 123 -7.46 -25.83 -18.83
N ASP A 124 -7.75 -25.61 -17.56
CA ASP A 124 -9.08 -25.84 -16.98
C ASP A 124 -10.04 -24.74 -17.41
N GLN A 125 -11.01 -25.12 -18.24
CA GLN A 125 -11.97 -24.18 -18.82
C GLN A 125 -12.92 -23.56 -17.76
N GLU A 126 -13.21 -24.29 -16.67
CA GLU A 126 -14.01 -23.75 -15.57
C GLU A 126 -13.28 -22.63 -14.85
N VAL A 127 -11.99 -22.85 -14.52
CA VAL A 127 -11.13 -21.85 -13.88
C VAL A 127 -10.97 -20.63 -14.77
N ILE A 128 -10.76 -20.80 -16.08
CA ILE A 128 -10.63 -19.70 -17.04
C ILE A 128 -11.93 -18.89 -17.08
N GLN A 129 -13.09 -19.55 -17.19
CA GLN A 129 -14.39 -18.87 -17.24
C GLN A 129 -14.67 -18.09 -15.94
N LEU A 130 -14.43 -18.68 -14.78
CA LEU A 130 -14.60 -18.02 -13.48
C LEU A 130 -13.63 -16.84 -13.33
N GLY A 131 -12.38 -17.00 -13.76
CA GLY A 131 -11.38 -15.93 -13.76
C GLY A 131 -11.80 -14.76 -14.65
N LEU A 132 -12.31 -15.01 -15.86
CA LEU A 132 -12.82 -13.96 -16.74
C LEU A 132 -14.09 -13.30 -16.20
N GLN A 133 -14.98 -14.09 -15.57
CA GLN A 133 -16.19 -13.56 -14.94
C GLN A 133 -15.88 -12.59 -13.80
N TYR A 134 -14.89 -12.93 -12.96
CA TYR A 134 -14.41 -12.07 -11.88
C TYR A 134 -13.68 -10.84 -12.42
N SER A 135 -12.66 -11.04 -13.26
CA SER A 135 -11.77 -10.00 -13.71
C SER A 135 -12.47 -8.94 -14.58
N ASN A 136 -13.38 -9.33 -15.46
CA ASN A 136 -14.15 -8.39 -16.28
C ASN A 136 -14.97 -7.41 -15.43
N VAL A 137 -15.53 -7.88 -14.32
CA VAL A 137 -16.26 -7.00 -13.39
C VAL A 137 -15.28 -6.18 -12.55
N ALA A 138 -14.28 -6.83 -11.91
CA ALA A 138 -13.33 -6.17 -11.03
C ALA A 138 -12.55 -5.06 -11.73
N PHE A 139 -12.10 -5.28 -12.98
CA PHE A 139 -11.29 -4.31 -13.72
C PHE A 139 -12.10 -3.11 -14.24
N LEU A 140 -13.41 -3.21 -14.42
CA LEU A 140 -14.25 -2.05 -14.71
C LEU A 140 -14.19 -1.00 -13.60
N PHE A 141 -13.96 -1.42 -12.36
CA PHE A 141 -13.80 -0.51 -11.22
C PHE A 141 -12.39 0.09 -11.09
N SER A 142 -11.44 -0.23 -11.97
CA SER A 142 -10.08 0.33 -11.89
C SER A 142 -10.06 1.85 -11.94
N VAL A 143 -10.97 2.48 -12.66
CA VAL A 143 -11.11 3.96 -12.67
C VAL A 143 -11.52 4.45 -11.28
N VAL A 144 -12.52 3.81 -10.67
CA VAL A 144 -13.01 4.16 -9.32
C VAL A 144 -11.92 3.97 -8.28
N ILE A 145 -11.19 2.85 -8.36
CA ILE A 145 -10.07 2.53 -7.47
C ILE A 145 -8.96 3.58 -7.58
N ASN A 146 -8.52 3.92 -8.78
CA ASN A 146 -7.45 4.90 -8.99
C ASN A 146 -7.87 6.31 -8.54
N LEU A 147 -9.11 6.72 -8.84
CA LEU A 147 -9.66 7.99 -8.34
C LEU A 147 -9.78 7.98 -6.81
N GLY A 148 -10.27 6.90 -6.21
CA GLY A 148 -10.34 6.73 -4.76
C GLY A 148 -8.98 6.88 -4.10
N MET A 149 -7.94 6.24 -4.66
CA MET A 149 -6.57 6.37 -4.19
C MET A 149 -6.03 7.79 -4.33
N ALA A 150 -6.32 8.48 -5.44
CA ALA A 150 -5.91 9.87 -5.62
C ALA A 150 -6.54 10.79 -4.56
N PHE A 151 -7.86 10.69 -4.34
CA PHE A 151 -8.54 11.45 -3.29
C PHE A 151 -8.02 11.10 -1.89
N GLU A 152 -7.84 9.81 -1.59
CA GLU A 152 -7.22 9.36 -0.34
C GLU A 152 -5.88 10.07 -0.10
N LYS A 153 -5.02 10.11 -1.10
CA LYS A 153 -3.69 10.72 -0.97
C LYS A 153 -3.73 12.25 -0.90
N ILE A 154 -4.71 12.90 -1.53
CA ILE A 154 -4.96 14.33 -1.36
C ILE A 154 -5.38 14.63 0.09
N PHE A 155 -6.35 13.88 0.65
CA PHE A 155 -6.78 14.05 2.04
C PHE A 155 -5.64 13.78 3.03
N GLN A 156 -4.83 12.75 2.77
CA GLN A 156 -3.63 12.47 3.57
C GLN A 156 -2.63 13.63 3.49
N ALA A 157 -2.38 14.19 2.30
CA ALA A 157 -1.44 15.29 2.08
C ALA A 157 -1.78 16.54 2.90
N VAL A 158 -3.07 16.82 3.07
CA VAL A 158 -3.56 17.94 3.89
C VAL A 158 -3.77 17.57 5.37
N GLY A 159 -3.35 16.38 5.80
CA GLY A 159 -3.42 15.93 7.19
C GLY A 159 -4.78 15.39 7.64
N SER A 160 -5.73 15.18 6.74
CA SER A 160 -7.06 14.66 7.05
C SER A 160 -7.11 13.13 7.12
N MET A 161 -6.21 12.51 7.92
CA MET A 161 -6.10 11.05 8.05
C MET A 161 -7.38 10.38 8.56
N LYS A 162 -8.14 11.07 9.43
CA LYS A 162 -9.43 10.56 9.92
C LYS A 162 -10.45 10.38 8.78
N THR A 163 -10.47 11.31 7.82
CA THR A 163 -11.34 11.19 6.64
C THR A 163 -10.93 9.97 5.81
N SER A 164 -9.63 9.77 5.57
CA SER A 164 -9.14 8.60 4.84
C SER A 164 -9.52 7.30 5.55
N MET A 165 -9.36 7.24 6.88
CA MET A 165 -9.76 6.08 7.67
C MET A 165 -11.26 5.80 7.54
N VAL A 166 -12.11 6.80 7.77
CA VAL A 166 -13.57 6.62 7.74
C VAL A 166 -14.05 6.19 6.35
N SER A 167 -13.55 6.81 5.28
CA SER A 167 -13.92 6.45 3.92
C SER A 167 -13.57 5.00 3.60
N LEU A 168 -12.35 4.57 3.95
CA LEU A 168 -11.91 3.20 3.74
C LEU A 168 -12.71 2.21 4.58
N LEU A 169 -12.93 2.50 5.87
CA LEU A 169 -13.74 1.66 6.76
C LEU A 169 -15.15 1.46 6.24
N CYS A 170 -15.82 2.52 5.80
CA CYS A 170 -17.17 2.42 5.23
C CYS A 170 -17.17 1.52 3.98
N GLY A 171 -16.20 1.67 3.09
CA GLY A 171 -16.07 0.80 1.92
C GLY A 171 -15.87 -0.66 2.27
N CYS A 172 -14.98 -0.96 3.24
CA CYS A 172 -14.75 -2.32 3.72
C CYS A 172 -16.00 -2.93 4.39
N ILE A 173 -16.70 -2.17 5.24
CA ILE A 173 -17.91 -2.65 5.90
C ILE A 173 -19.00 -2.97 4.87
N VAL A 174 -19.21 -2.08 3.91
CA VAL A 174 -20.20 -2.32 2.84
C VAL A 174 -19.85 -3.56 2.02
N ASN A 175 -18.57 -3.72 1.66
CA ASN A 175 -18.12 -4.92 0.95
C ASN A 175 -18.42 -6.20 1.76
N ILE A 176 -18.01 -6.29 3.04
CA ILE A 176 -18.23 -7.44 3.91
C ILE A 176 -19.73 -7.80 4.01
N ILE A 177 -20.62 -6.80 3.99
CA ILE A 177 -22.07 -7.02 4.02
C ILE A 177 -22.58 -7.50 2.67
N LEU A 178 -22.10 -6.89 1.57
CA LEU A 178 -22.56 -7.22 0.22
C LEU A 178 -22.02 -8.56 -0.31
N ASP A 179 -20.84 -9.00 0.13
CA ASP A 179 -20.24 -10.25 -0.30
C ASP A 179 -21.20 -11.44 -0.15
N PRO A 180 -21.71 -11.80 1.06
CA PRO A 180 -22.63 -12.93 1.19
C PRO A 180 -23.97 -12.69 0.49
N MET A 181 -24.43 -11.44 0.38
CA MET A 181 -25.67 -11.11 -0.29
C MET A 181 -25.59 -11.35 -1.80
N MET A 182 -24.47 -10.98 -2.44
CA MET A 182 -24.29 -11.08 -3.88
C MET A 182 -23.71 -12.44 -4.31
N ILE A 183 -22.85 -13.03 -3.48
CA ILE A 183 -22.23 -14.33 -3.78
C ILE A 183 -23.28 -15.44 -3.67
N PHE A 184 -24.03 -15.49 -2.54
CA PHE A 184 -24.94 -16.60 -2.20
C PHE A 184 -26.43 -16.26 -2.41
N GLY A 185 -26.73 -15.06 -2.90
CA GLY A 185 -28.11 -14.70 -3.20
C GLY A 185 -28.95 -14.31 -1.98
N TRP A 186 -28.36 -13.81 -0.89
CA TRP A 186 -29.12 -13.36 0.28
C TRP A 186 -29.80 -12.00 0.04
N GLY A 187 -31.01 -12.04 -0.53
CA GLY A 187 -31.77 -10.85 -0.87
C GLY A 187 -31.45 -10.24 -2.25
N PHE A 188 -30.54 -10.82 -2.99
CA PHE A 188 -30.20 -10.51 -4.38
C PHE A 188 -30.16 -11.81 -5.19
N PRO A 189 -30.16 -11.75 -6.54
CA PRO A 189 -29.84 -12.92 -7.36
C PRO A 189 -28.45 -13.45 -7.03
N GLU A 190 -28.30 -14.77 -6.94
CA GLU A 190 -27.00 -15.41 -6.78
C GLU A 190 -26.09 -15.12 -7.98
N MET A 191 -24.93 -14.52 -7.72
CA MET A 191 -23.97 -14.10 -8.75
C MET A 191 -22.64 -14.86 -8.67
N GLY A 192 -22.42 -15.68 -7.62
CA GLY A 192 -21.19 -16.39 -7.41
C GLY A 192 -19.97 -15.46 -7.39
N ILE A 193 -18.92 -15.82 -8.14
CA ILE A 193 -17.64 -15.06 -8.16
C ILE A 193 -17.80 -13.64 -8.75
N LYS A 194 -18.78 -13.41 -9.65
CA LYS A 194 -19.11 -12.06 -10.13
C LYS A 194 -19.64 -11.18 -9.01
N GLY A 195 -20.38 -11.77 -8.07
CA GLY A 195 -20.90 -11.10 -6.89
C GLY A 195 -19.79 -10.55 -6.00
N ALA A 196 -18.72 -11.32 -5.76
CA ALA A 196 -17.56 -10.87 -5.03
C ALA A 196 -16.87 -9.66 -5.68
N ALA A 197 -16.66 -9.73 -7.01
CA ALA A 197 -16.07 -8.60 -7.75
C ALA A 197 -16.95 -7.35 -7.69
N LEU A 198 -18.26 -7.51 -7.80
CA LEU A 198 -19.23 -6.40 -7.77
C LEU A 198 -19.32 -5.77 -6.37
N ALA A 199 -19.37 -6.59 -5.32
CA ALA A 199 -19.40 -6.13 -3.93
C ALA A 199 -18.13 -5.31 -3.59
N SER A 200 -16.96 -5.79 -4.01
CA SER A 200 -15.70 -5.06 -3.86
C SER A 200 -15.71 -3.74 -4.64
N GLY A 201 -16.22 -3.74 -5.88
CA GLY A 201 -16.37 -2.54 -6.69
C GLY A 201 -17.31 -1.50 -6.09
N ILE A 202 -18.45 -1.93 -5.52
CA ILE A 202 -19.39 -1.05 -4.81
C ILE A 202 -18.75 -0.48 -3.55
N GLY A 203 -18.05 -1.29 -2.76
CA GLY A 203 -17.32 -0.84 -1.58
C GLY A 203 -16.32 0.29 -1.91
N GLN A 204 -15.53 0.11 -2.98
CA GLN A 204 -14.61 1.14 -3.48
C GLN A 204 -15.35 2.40 -3.99
N SER A 205 -16.50 2.21 -4.65
CA SER A 205 -17.34 3.33 -5.13
C SER A 205 -17.88 4.16 -3.97
N ILE A 206 -18.30 3.52 -2.88
CA ILE A 206 -18.75 4.20 -1.66
C ILE A 206 -17.62 4.94 -0.99
N SER A 207 -16.42 4.34 -0.89
CA SER A 207 -15.23 5.03 -0.39
C SER A 207 -14.94 6.29 -1.19
N LEU A 208 -14.95 6.21 -2.52
CA LEU A 208 -14.77 7.38 -3.40
C LEU A 208 -15.87 8.41 -3.22
N ALA A 209 -17.13 7.97 -3.15
CA ALA A 209 -18.28 8.88 -2.94
C ALA A 209 -18.14 9.67 -1.63
N ILE A 210 -17.71 9.02 -0.54
CA ILE A 210 -17.46 9.69 0.74
C ILE A 210 -16.36 10.75 0.59
N TYR A 211 -15.25 10.44 -0.11
CA TYR A 211 -14.20 11.44 -0.36
C TYR A 211 -14.74 12.64 -1.13
N ILE A 212 -15.53 12.42 -2.17
CA ILE A 212 -16.12 13.50 -2.99
C ILE A 212 -17.09 14.32 -2.15
N VAL A 213 -17.99 13.69 -1.40
CA VAL A 213 -18.95 14.38 -0.53
C VAL A 213 -18.23 15.22 0.53
N VAL A 214 -17.23 14.65 1.21
CA VAL A 214 -16.46 15.37 2.21
C VAL A 214 -15.67 16.51 1.59
N TYR A 215 -15.14 16.36 0.38
CA TYR A 215 -14.44 17.41 -0.35
C TYR A 215 -15.34 18.65 -0.58
N PHE A 216 -16.62 18.44 -0.93
CA PHE A 216 -17.56 19.55 -1.15
C PHE A 216 -18.13 20.12 0.15
N LEU A 217 -18.34 19.30 1.18
CA LEU A 217 -18.93 19.73 2.45
C LEU A 217 -17.90 20.38 3.40
N ARG A 218 -16.64 19.95 3.35
CA ARG A 218 -15.58 20.46 4.21
C ARG A 218 -14.43 21.00 3.39
N PRO A 219 -14.26 22.32 3.29
CA PRO A 219 -13.17 22.90 2.52
C PRO A 219 -11.82 22.43 3.08
N ILE A 220 -11.04 21.76 2.26
CA ILE A 220 -9.63 21.44 2.52
C ILE A 220 -8.74 22.55 1.99
N SER A 221 -7.45 22.55 2.37
CA SER A 221 -6.50 23.60 1.96
C SER A 221 -6.19 23.61 0.47
N VAL A 222 -6.49 22.52 -0.24
CA VAL A 222 -6.21 22.33 -1.68
C VAL A 222 -7.52 22.31 -2.46
N LYS A 223 -7.53 23.01 -3.61
CA LYS A 223 -8.72 23.14 -4.47
C LYS A 223 -8.48 22.52 -5.85
N LEU A 224 -9.40 21.68 -6.29
CA LEU A 224 -9.45 21.21 -7.66
C LEU A 224 -10.09 22.29 -8.54
N SER A 225 -9.38 22.72 -9.58
CA SER A 225 -9.84 23.80 -10.45
C SER A 225 -9.63 23.46 -11.92
N LYS A 226 -10.63 23.79 -12.75
CA LYS A 226 -10.52 23.64 -14.21
C LYS A 226 -9.37 24.47 -14.81
N GLN A 227 -8.99 25.56 -14.15
CA GLN A 227 -7.87 26.43 -14.59
C GLN A 227 -6.52 25.72 -14.55
N HIS A 228 -6.38 24.67 -13.72
CA HIS A 228 -5.16 23.88 -13.55
C HIS A 228 -5.14 22.57 -14.35
N LEU A 229 -6.11 22.35 -15.25
CA LEU A 229 -6.15 21.18 -16.13
C LEU A 229 -5.15 21.25 -17.30
N SER A 230 -4.59 22.44 -17.57
CA SER A 230 -3.58 22.57 -18.62
C SER A 230 -2.36 21.72 -18.30
N PRO A 231 -1.87 20.89 -19.26
CA PRO A 231 -0.71 20.05 -19.06
C PRO A 231 0.53 20.88 -18.66
N ASP A 232 1.09 20.57 -17.51
CA ASP A 232 2.35 21.13 -17.02
C ASP A 232 3.37 20.00 -16.95
N GLY A 233 4.25 19.92 -17.96
CA GLY A 233 5.24 18.85 -18.05
C GLY A 233 6.19 18.77 -16.85
N ARG A 234 6.48 19.92 -16.19
CA ARG A 234 7.32 19.93 -14.98
C ARG A 234 6.58 19.35 -13.78
N MET A 235 5.30 19.71 -13.62
CA MET A 235 4.47 19.17 -12.55
C MET A 235 4.21 17.67 -12.74
N ILE A 236 3.85 17.27 -13.96
CA ILE A 236 3.66 15.86 -14.33
C ILE A 236 4.95 15.07 -14.07
N GLY A 237 6.10 15.58 -14.54
CA GLY A 237 7.40 14.95 -14.29
C GLY A 237 7.70 14.77 -12.80
N ARG A 238 7.34 15.73 -11.93
CA ARG A 238 7.49 15.59 -10.48
C ARG A 238 6.57 14.52 -9.88
N LEU A 239 5.32 14.45 -10.30
CA LEU A 239 4.39 13.41 -9.84
C LEU A 239 4.93 12.01 -10.17
N TYR A 240 5.40 11.81 -11.41
CA TYR A 240 5.96 10.52 -11.84
C TYR A 240 7.33 10.21 -11.24
N SER A 241 8.19 11.20 -11.04
CA SER A 241 9.52 10.96 -10.44
C SER A 241 9.46 10.36 -9.03
N ILE A 242 8.36 10.60 -8.30
CA ILE A 242 8.10 10.00 -7.00
C ILE A 242 7.17 8.79 -7.12
N GLY A 243 6.15 8.89 -7.96
CA GLY A 243 5.12 7.85 -8.11
C GLY A 243 5.63 6.57 -8.72
N VAL A 244 6.45 6.63 -9.78
CA VAL A 244 6.98 5.43 -10.46
C VAL A 244 7.90 4.62 -9.56
N PRO A 245 8.91 5.18 -8.89
CA PRO A 245 9.70 4.43 -7.92
C PRO A 245 8.86 3.82 -6.79
N ALA A 246 7.83 4.53 -6.32
CA ALA A 246 6.94 4.01 -5.30
C ALA A 246 6.09 2.83 -5.81
N ALA A 247 5.59 2.89 -7.05
CA ALA A 247 4.85 1.79 -7.68
C ALA A 247 5.74 0.57 -7.88
N LEU A 248 6.95 0.75 -8.40
CA LEU A 248 7.93 -0.32 -8.59
C LEU A 248 8.28 -0.99 -7.26
N ASN A 249 8.47 -0.20 -6.21
CA ASN A 249 8.76 -0.70 -4.86
C ASN A 249 7.62 -1.58 -4.31
N LEU A 250 6.36 -1.30 -4.66
CA LEU A 250 5.22 -2.11 -4.28
C LEU A 250 5.05 -3.37 -5.16
N ALA A 251 5.51 -3.33 -6.41
CA ALA A 251 5.41 -4.45 -7.35
C ALA A 251 6.56 -5.46 -7.20
N LEU A 252 7.78 -5.01 -6.88
CA LEU A 252 8.98 -5.86 -6.79
C LEU A 252 8.84 -7.06 -5.83
N PRO A 253 8.23 -6.94 -4.64
CA PRO A 253 8.06 -8.08 -3.74
C PRO A 253 7.29 -9.23 -4.36
N SER A 254 6.28 -8.94 -5.16
CA SER A 254 5.48 -9.99 -5.82
C SER A 254 6.33 -10.83 -6.77
N ILE A 255 7.21 -10.19 -7.53
CA ILE A 255 8.15 -10.88 -8.43
C ILE A 255 9.12 -11.74 -7.64
N LEU A 256 9.63 -11.20 -6.54
CA LEU A 256 10.59 -11.90 -5.69
C LEU A 256 9.96 -13.11 -4.98
N ILE A 257 8.74 -12.95 -4.47
CA ILE A 257 7.98 -14.06 -3.86
C ILE A 257 7.74 -15.18 -4.89
N SER A 258 7.36 -14.81 -6.12
CA SER A 258 7.16 -15.78 -7.20
C SER A 258 8.46 -16.53 -7.56
N ALA A 259 9.58 -15.81 -7.65
CA ALA A 259 10.88 -16.42 -7.92
C ALA A 259 11.30 -17.37 -6.79
N LEU A 260 11.10 -16.99 -5.52
CA LEU A 260 11.40 -17.84 -4.37
C LEU A 260 10.51 -19.08 -4.31
N ASN A 261 9.21 -18.92 -4.58
CA ASN A 261 8.30 -20.06 -4.66
C ASN A 261 8.75 -21.05 -5.74
N ALA A 262 9.16 -20.56 -6.93
CA ALA A 262 9.67 -21.43 -7.99
C ALA A 262 10.96 -22.18 -7.58
N ILE A 263 11.89 -21.50 -6.90
CA ILE A 263 13.12 -22.13 -6.39
C ILE A 263 12.78 -23.17 -5.31
N LEU A 264 11.94 -22.84 -4.33
CA LEU A 264 11.60 -23.72 -3.23
C LEU A 264 10.78 -24.93 -3.68
N ALA A 265 9.89 -24.77 -4.66
CA ALA A 265 9.11 -25.85 -5.25
C ALA A 265 10.02 -26.94 -5.89
N ALA A 266 11.19 -26.56 -6.41
CA ALA A 266 12.18 -27.52 -6.92
C ALA A 266 12.79 -28.42 -5.83
N PHE A 267 12.70 -28.02 -4.55
CA PHE A 267 13.20 -28.82 -3.43
C PHE A 267 12.08 -29.61 -2.72
N SER A 268 10.98 -28.92 -2.34
CA SER A 268 9.82 -29.55 -1.69
C SER A 268 8.66 -28.55 -1.59
N GLU A 269 7.43 -29.06 -1.73
CA GLU A 269 6.19 -28.31 -1.49
C GLU A 269 6.08 -27.81 -0.04
N VAL A 270 6.67 -28.53 0.92
CA VAL A 270 6.74 -28.12 2.33
C VAL A 270 7.39 -26.75 2.48
N TYR A 271 8.48 -26.49 1.76
CA TYR A 271 9.16 -25.19 1.84
C TYR A 271 8.37 -24.05 1.22
N VAL A 272 7.57 -24.32 0.19
CA VAL A 272 6.65 -23.33 -0.40
C VAL A 272 5.57 -22.95 0.62
N LEU A 273 5.01 -23.96 1.32
CA LEU A 273 4.00 -23.73 2.36
C LEU A 273 4.61 -22.94 3.55
N VAL A 274 5.80 -23.30 3.99
CA VAL A 274 6.55 -22.58 5.04
C VAL A 274 6.77 -21.11 4.65
N LEU A 275 7.18 -20.84 3.41
CA LEU A 275 7.35 -19.48 2.91
C LEU A 275 6.02 -18.71 2.90
N GLY A 276 4.93 -19.35 2.49
CA GLY A 276 3.59 -18.76 2.52
C GLY A 276 3.14 -18.37 3.93
N ILE A 277 3.35 -19.25 4.92
CA ILE A 277 3.05 -18.96 6.33
C ILE A 277 3.92 -17.81 6.84
N TYR A 278 5.22 -17.83 6.52
CA TYR A 278 6.14 -16.75 6.87
C TYR A 278 5.65 -15.40 6.36
N TYR A 279 5.22 -15.30 5.10
CA TYR A 279 4.69 -14.04 4.55
C TYR A 279 3.41 -13.58 5.24
N LYS A 280 2.53 -14.49 5.64
CA LYS A 280 1.34 -14.14 6.42
C LYS A 280 1.72 -13.54 7.78
N LEU A 281 2.62 -14.19 8.52
CA LEU A 281 3.14 -13.68 9.79
C LEU A 281 3.81 -12.30 9.63
N GLN A 282 4.65 -12.18 8.61
CA GLN A 282 5.33 -10.95 8.26
C GLN A 282 4.36 -9.81 7.99
N THR A 283 3.29 -10.04 7.24
CA THR A 283 2.28 -9.03 6.95
C THR A 283 1.71 -8.42 8.23
N PHE A 284 1.37 -9.22 9.24
CA PHE A 284 0.87 -8.71 10.52
C PHE A 284 1.87 -7.81 11.24
N LEU A 285 3.16 -8.14 11.19
CA LEU A 285 4.23 -7.32 11.78
C LEU A 285 4.44 -5.99 11.02
N TYR A 286 4.18 -6.00 9.72
CA TYR A 286 4.36 -4.81 8.87
C TYR A 286 3.22 -3.80 8.93
N LEU A 287 1.99 -4.23 9.17
CA LEU A 287 0.82 -3.36 9.14
C LEU A 287 0.99 -2.11 10.04
N PRO A 288 1.42 -2.24 11.32
CA PRO A 288 1.64 -1.06 12.16
C PRO A 288 2.73 -0.13 11.62
N THR A 289 3.85 -0.70 11.17
CA THR A 289 4.97 0.08 10.61
C THR A 289 4.55 0.82 9.34
N SER A 290 3.83 0.16 8.45
CA SER A 290 3.32 0.77 7.22
C SER A 290 2.33 1.90 7.50
N GLY A 291 1.46 1.74 8.51
CA GLY A 291 0.55 2.80 8.95
C GLY A 291 1.29 4.01 9.52
N ILE A 292 2.36 3.80 10.31
CA ILE A 292 3.22 4.88 10.81
C ILE A 292 3.89 5.62 9.65
N ILE A 293 4.42 4.90 8.66
CA ILE A 293 5.04 5.47 7.47
C ILE A 293 4.04 6.31 6.67
N GLN A 294 2.82 5.83 6.47
CA GLN A 294 1.79 6.59 5.77
C GLN A 294 1.43 7.87 6.53
N GLY A 295 1.32 7.82 7.86
CA GLY A 295 1.09 9.01 8.68
C GLY A 295 2.24 10.02 8.65
N MET A 296 3.49 9.55 8.51
CA MET A 296 4.68 10.38 8.44
C MET A 296 4.85 11.13 7.11
N ARG A 297 4.46 10.51 5.98
CA ARG A 297 4.73 11.06 4.63
C ARG A 297 4.31 12.51 4.45
N PRO A 298 3.07 12.93 4.72
CA PRO A 298 2.68 14.33 4.56
C PRO A 298 3.39 15.26 5.55
N LEU A 299 3.72 14.79 6.76
CA LEU A 299 4.47 15.59 7.72
C LEU A 299 5.88 15.90 7.24
N ILE A 300 6.56 14.91 6.65
CA ILE A 300 7.89 15.13 6.06
C ILE A 300 7.78 16.07 4.87
N GLY A 301 6.87 15.81 3.92
CA GLY A 301 6.69 16.64 2.74
C GLY A 301 6.42 18.11 3.10
N TYR A 302 5.51 18.34 4.03
CA TYR A 302 5.14 19.67 4.50
C TYR A 302 6.30 20.40 5.19
N ASN A 303 6.94 19.77 6.19
CA ASN A 303 8.04 20.39 6.93
C ASN A 303 9.28 20.63 6.04
N TYR A 304 9.52 19.73 5.07
CA TYR A 304 10.60 19.91 4.10
C TYR A 304 10.32 21.12 3.18
N GLY A 305 9.10 21.25 2.68
CA GLY A 305 8.66 22.41 1.90
C GLY A 305 8.70 23.73 2.69
N ALA A 306 8.41 23.68 3.99
CA ALA A 306 8.48 24.82 4.90
C ALA A 306 9.91 25.20 5.34
N GLY A 307 10.94 24.42 4.94
CA GLY A 307 12.33 24.64 5.35
C GLY A 307 12.66 24.17 6.78
N GLU A 308 11.72 23.48 7.45
CA GLU A 308 11.86 23.00 8.84
C GLU A 308 12.66 21.67 8.91
N TYR A 309 13.88 21.67 8.41
CA TYR A 309 14.74 20.47 8.29
C TYR A 309 15.03 19.78 9.63
N LYS A 310 15.09 20.56 10.74
CA LYS A 310 15.26 19.98 12.07
C LYS A 310 14.08 19.08 12.46
N ARG A 311 12.86 19.51 12.12
CA ARG A 311 11.63 18.73 12.37
C ARG A 311 11.58 17.48 11.47
N VAL A 312 12.00 17.60 10.20
CA VAL A 312 12.13 16.45 9.30
C VAL A 312 13.06 15.40 9.90
N SER A 313 14.22 15.80 10.40
CA SER A 313 15.17 14.89 11.06
C SER A 313 14.60 14.26 12.34
N GLN A 314 13.85 15.02 13.15
CA GLN A 314 13.18 14.50 14.33
C GLN A 314 12.09 13.48 13.98
N LEU A 315 11.22 13.79 13.01
CA LEU A 315 10.20 12.88 12.51
C LEU A 315 10.82 11.57 12.04
N PHE A 316 11.86 11.66 11.23
CA PHE A 316 12.58 10.49 10.72
C PHE A 316 13.16 9.63 11.85
N ARG A 317 13.83 10.25 12.83
CA ARG A 317 14.40 9.55 13.98
C ARG A 317 13.33 8.84 14.81
N ILE A 318 12.21 9.50 15.08
CA ILE A 318 11.11 8.92 15.86
C ILE A 318 10.49 7.73 15.13
N VAL A 319 10.15 7.88 13.84
CA VAL A 319 9.58 6.79 13.04
C VAL A 319 10.55 5.63 12.95
N LEU A 320 11.85 5.90 12.76
CA LEU A 320 12.88 4.90 12.74
C LEU A 320 12.92 4.10 14.06
N LEU A 321 12.96 4.79 15.20
CA LEU A 321 12.97 4.14 16.52
C LEU A 321 11.68 3.32 16.76
N MET A 322 10.52 3.86 16.40
CA MET A 322 9.25 3.13 16.52
C MET A 322 9.24 1.87 15.64
N SER A 323 9.64 1.99 14.38
CA SER A 323 9.71 0.87 13.46
C SER A 323 10.72 -0.18 13.91
N CYS A 324 11.92 0.24 14.36
CA CYS A 324 12.90 -0.68 14.93
C CYS A 324 12.37 -1.38 16.19
N GLY A 325 11.65 -0.66 17.06
CA GLY A 325 11.01 -1.25 18.24
C GLY A 325 10.00 -2.34 17.88
N ILE A 326 9.08 -2.04 16.94
CA ILE A 326 8.09 -3.00 16.46
C ILE A 326 8.77 -4.23 15.85
N MET A 327 9.76 -4.02 14.99
CA MET A 327 10.47 -5.11 14.33
C MET A 327 11.29 -5.95 15.32
N THR A 328 11.88 -5.32 16.35
CA THR A 328 12.61 -6.04 17.42
C THR A 328 11.66 -6.94 18.22
N VAL A 329 10.48 -6.43 18.58
CA VAL A 329 9.45 -7.22 19.26
C VAL A 329 8.99 -8.37 18.36
N GLY A 330 8.70 -8.12 17.08
CA GLY A 330 8.33 -9.17 16.12
C GLY A 330 9.43 -10.24 15.96
N THR A 331 10.68 -9.82 15.84
CA THR A 331 11.83 -10.75 15.79
C THR A 331 11.95 -11.58 17.07
N ALA A 332 11.78 -10.95 18.23
CA ALA A 332 11.80 -11.66 19.52
C ALA A 332 10.69 -12.73 19.61
N ILE A 333 9.48 -12.40 19.16
CA ILE A 333 8.36 -13.34 19.10
C ILE A 333 8.70 -14.51 18.17
N CYS A 334 9.20 -14.24 16.96
CA CYS A 334 9.60 -15.27 16.01
C CYS A 334 10.74 -16.18 16.51
N LEU A 335 11.62 -15.69 17.37
CA LEU A 335 12.72 -16.48 17.95
C LEU A 335 12.28 -17.27 19.18
N LEU A 336 11.38 -16.72 20.01
CA LEU A 336 10.98 -17.34 21.28
C LEU A 336 9.92 -18.42 21.11
N ILE A 337 8.97 -18.21 20.20
CA ILE A 337 7.80 -19.09 20.02
C ILE A 337 7.56 -19.49 18.54
N PRO A 338 8.60 -19.87 17.76
CA PRO A 338 8.44 -20.14 16.32
C PRO A 338 7.49 -21.30 16.04
N GLY A 339 7.56 -22.39 16.81
CA GLY A 339 6.68 -23.56 16.63
C GLY A 339 5.21 -23.25 16.89
N GLN A 340 4.92 -22.44 17.91
CA GLN A 340 3.55 -22.00 18.21
C GLN A 340 2.99 -21.11 17.11
N LEU A 341 3.82 -20.21 16.56
CA LEU A 341 3.44 -19.37 15.43
C LEU A 341 3.12 -20.19 14.17
N MET A 342 3.93 -21.21 13.87
CA MET A 342 3.67 -22.10 12.74
C MET A 342 2.43 -22.95 12.99
N GLY A 343 2.23 -23.47 14.22
CA GLY A 343 1.06 -24.26 14.62
C GLY A 343 -0.28 -23.50 14.56
N MET A 344 -0.28 -22.16 14.47
CA MET A 344 -1.50 -21.38 14.20
C MET A 344 -2.03 -21.55 12.76
N PHE A 345 -1.20 -22.03 11.83
CA PHE A 345 -1.52 -22.12 10.41
C PHE A 345 -1.53 -23.55 9.85
N THR A 346 -0.95 -24.51 10.56
CA THR A 346 -0.86 -25.90 10.10
C THR A 346 -0.72 -26.86 11.27
N ASP A 347 -1.32 -28.05 11.14
CA ASP A 347 -1.20 -29.14 12.09
C ASP A 347 -0.11 -30.16 11.67
N SER A 348 0.52 -29.97 10.50
CA SER A 348 1.55 -30.88 9.99
C SER A 348 2.87 -30.72 10.76
N PRO A 349 3.37 -31.80 11.47
CA PRO A 349 4.61 -31.74 12.23
C PRO A 349 5.84 -31.38 11.38
N ASP A 350 5.89 -31.89 10.14
CA ASP A 350 7.01 -31.63 9.21
C ASP A 350 7.09 -30.17 8.80
N VAL A 351 5.93 -29.54 8.52
CA VAL A 351 5.82 -28.13 8.16
C VAL A 351 6.19 -27.25 9.37
N ILE A 352 5.74 -27.62 10.57
CA ILE A 352 6.08 -26.90 11.80
C ILE A 352 7.59 -26.94 12.05
N ALA A 353 8.23 -28.12 11.97
CA ALA A 353 9.66 -28.28 12.20
C ALA A 353 10.51 -27.51 11.17
N ALA A 354 10.15 -27.60 9.87
CA ALA A 354 10.80 -26.85 8.81
C ALA A 354 10.61 -25.34 8.98
N GLY A 355 9.40 -24.90 9.35
CA GLY A 355 9.04 -23.51 9.60
C GLY A 355 9.74 -22.92 10.81
N GLU A 356 9.89 -23.69 11.89
CA GLU A 356 10.65 -23.30 13.08
C GLU A 356 12.11 -22.98 12.73
N THR A 357 12.73 -23.88 11.97
CA THR A 357 14.09 -23.70 11.48
C THR A 357 14.21 -22.48 10.58
N ALA A 358 13.29 -22.31 9.63
CA ALA A 358 13.26 -21.17 8.73
C ALA A 358 13.10 -19.84 9.47
N LEU A 359 12.14 -19.75 10.43
CA LEU A 359 11.94 -18.56 11.25
C LEU A 359 13.17 -18.18 12.06
N ARG A 360 13.85 -19.15 12.67
CA ARG A 360 15.09 -18.91 13.43
C ARG A 360 16.23 -18.42 12.55
N ILE A 361 16.41 -18.98 11.35
CA ILE A 361 17.44 -18.55 10.40
C ILE A 361 17.17 -17.14 9.91
N ILE A 362 15.94 -16.84 9.49
CA ILE A 362 15.57 -15.54 8.96
C ILE A 362 15.67 -14.47 10.05
N SER A 363 15.16 -14.74 11.25
CA SER A 363 15.21 -13.83 12.39
C SER A 363 16.64 -13.68 12.97
N GLY A 364 17.45 -14.75 12.97
CA GLY A 364 18.83 -14.75 13.48
C GLY A 364 19.80 -13.92 12.62
N LYS A 365 19.62 -13.87 11.31
CA LYS A 365 20.43 -13.00 10.42
C LYS A 365 20.28 -11.52 10.76
N THR A 366 19.18 -11.13 11.36
CA THR A 366 18.95 -9.76 11.85
C THR A 366 19.93 -9.34 12.95
N ILE A 367 20.36 -10.28 13.78
CA ILE A 367 21.29 -10.02 14.91
C ILE A 367 22.74 -10.03 14.43
N PHE A 368 23.09 -10.82 13.41
CA PHE A 368 24.47 -11.05 13.00
C PHE A 368 25.11 -9.93 12.16
N ASN A 369 24.31 -9.03 11.57
CA ASN A 369 24.82 -7.96 10.72
C ASN A 369 25.35 -6.73 11.50
N ARG A 370 25.64 -6.91 12.80
CA ARG A 370 26.13 -5.86 13.73
C ARG A 370 27.60 -5.40 13.54
N ALA A 371 28.32 -5.89 12.52
CA ALA A 371 29.74 -5.70 12.36
C ALA A 371 30.17 -4.63 11.31
N MET A 372 29.54 -3.48 11.20
CA MET A 372 29.94 -2.37 10.28
C MET A 372 30.12 -0.99 10.97
N PRO A 373 30.92 -0.02 10.44
CA PRO A 373 31.28 1.26 11.07
C PRO A 373 30.12 2.23 11.35
N GLU A 374 30.16 2.90 12.53
CA GLU A 374 29.01 3.46 13.25
C GLU A 374 28.12 4.52 12.57
N ARG A 375 28.59 5.35 11.67
CA ARG A 375 27.74 6.42 11.08
C ARG A 375 27.00 6.03 9.80
N LEU A 376 27.56 5.12 9.04
CA LEU A 376 26.90 4.53 7.87
C LEU A 376 26.08 3.28 8.23
N ARG A 377 26.40 2.65 9.37
CA ARG A 377 25.67 1.52 9.93
C ARG A 377 24.26 1.89 10.34
N THR A 378 24.03 3.04 11.00
CA THR A 378 22.69 3.37 11.50
C THR A 378 21.71 3.63 10.35
N LEU A 379 22.12 4.35 9.32
CA LEU A 379 21.29 4.59 8.13
C LEU A 379 21.17 3.34 7.24
N ARG A 380 22.28 2.66 6.98
CA ARG A 380 22.29 1.44 6.17
C ARG A 380 21.72 0.23 6.93
N HIS A 381 21.87 0.19 8.25
CA HIS A 381 21.32 -0.88 9.09
C HIS A 381 19.82 -0.75 9.28
N CYS A 382 19.29 0.43 9.43
CA CYS A 382 17.84 0.65 9.45
C CYS A 382 17.22 0.52 8.06
N ILE A 383 17.94 0.85 7.01
CA ILE A 383 17.58 0.59 5.61
C ILE A 383 17.72 -0.91 5.31
N PHE A 384 18.75 -1.58 5.84
CA PHE A 384 19.07 -2.98 5.59
C PHE A 384 18.44 -3.95 6.59
N THR A 385 18.14 -3.59 7.83
CA THR A 385 17.45 -4.48 8.79
C THR A 385 15.94 -4.47 8.60
N GLY A 386 15.34 -3.36 8.17
CA GLY A 386 14.03 -3.41 7.53
C GLY A 386 14.03 -4.33 6.29
N GLY A 387 15.15 -4.41 5.55
CA GLY A 387 15.34 -5.20 4.34
C GLY A 387 15.97 -6.59 4.52
N VAL A 388 16.46 -6.96 5.68
CA VAL A 388 17.19 -8.22 5.95
C VAL A 388 16.48 -9.13 6.96
N VAL A 389 15.56 -8.62 7.75
CA VAL A 389 14.52 -9.44 8.40
C VAL A 389 13.63 -10.09 7.37
N GLU A 390 13.52 -9.48 6.24
CA GLU A 390 12.97 -9.98 5.01
C GLU A 390 14.14 -10.47 4.16
N GLY A 391 14.35 -11.72 4.03
CA GLY A 391 15.16 -12.23 2.90
C GLY A 391 14.69 -11.62 1.56
N ASN A 392 13.70 -10.74 1.60
CA ASN A 392 12.98 -10.11 0.51
C ASN A 392 12.38 -8.74 0.80
N GLY A 393 12.66 -8.14 1.93
CA GLY A 393 12.01 -6.92 2.37
C GLY A 393 12.80 -5.65 2.13
N ILE A 394 13.49 -5.59 1.02
CA ILE A 394 13.97 -4.31 0.43
C ILE A 394 12.81 -3.29 0.30
N THR A 395 11.55 -3.68 0.52
CA THR A 395 10.40 -2.96 0.02
C THR A 395 9.71 -2.01 0.99
N SER A 396 9.66 -2.27 2.28
CA SER A 396 8.98 -1.32 3.18
C SER A 396 9.92 -0.26 3.74
N PHE A 397 11.17 -0.61 3.99
CA PHE A 397 12.17 0.33 4.48
C PHE A 397 12.92 1.05 3.36
N SER A 398 13.16 0.41 2.20
CA SER A 398 13.63 1.09 1.00
C SER A 398 12.57 2.02 0.43
N GLY A 399 11.26 1.70 0.59
CA GLY A 399 10.17 2.65 0.31
C GLY A 399 10.25 3.88 1.18
N LEU A 400 10.59 3.74 2.46
CA LEU A 400 10.85 4.88 3.35
C LEU A 400 12.13 5.62 2.93
N ALA A 401 13.21 4.89 2.70
CA ALA A 401 14.47 5.46 2.26
C ALA A 401 14.38 6.07 0.86
N LEU A 402 13.73 5.41 -0.10
CA LEU A 402 13.51 5.96 -1.43
C LEU A 402 12.47 7.09 -1.44
N SER A 403 11.44 7.05 -0.61
CA SER A 403 10.52 8.18 -0.46
C SER A 403 11.21 9.37 0.22
N VAL A 404 12.05 9.14 1.21
CA VAL A 404 12.86 10.18 1.87
C VAL A 404 14.02 10.61 0.97
N ILE A 405 14.70 9.70 0.28
CA ILE A 405 15.76 10.03 -0.70
C ILE A 405 15.16 10.72 -1.92
N SER A 406 13.99 10.32 -2.43
CA SER A 406 13.28 11.06 -3.50
C SER A 406 12.80 12.44 -3.05
N ILE A 407 12.39 12.59 -1.80
CA ILE A 407 12.05 13.89 -1.22
C ILE A 407 13.32 14.71 -0.96
N CYS A 408 14.40 14.09 -0.49
CA CYS A 408 15.70 14.74 -0.23
C CYS A 408 16.56 14.91 -1.50
N SER A 409 16.35 14.13 -2.55
CA SER A 409 16.99 14.29 -3.87
C SER A 409 16.20 15.22 -4.81
N MET A 410 15.10 15.82 -4.34
CA MET A 410 14.63 17.04 -5.00
C MET A 410 15.82 18.01 -5.03
N PRO A 411 16.23 18.50 -6.21
CA PRO A 411 17.37 19.38 -6.30
C PRO A 411 17.16 20.53 -5.32
N ALA A 412 18.12 20.69 -4.41
CA ALA A 412 18.15 21.87 -3.57
C ALA A 412 17.97 23.06 -4.50
N LEU A 413 16.91 23.82 -4.29
CA LEU A 413 16.77 25.11 -5.00
C LEU A 413 18.06 25.85 -4.78
N PRO A 414 18.72 26.35 -5.86
CA PRO A 414 19.96 27.10 -5.70
C PRO A 414 19.71 28.19 -4.66
N LYS A 415 20.57 28.21 -3.65
CA LYS A 415 20.56 29.26 -2.63
C LYS A 415 20.79 30.58 -3.35
N GLY A 416 19.74 31.36 -3.56
CA GLY A 416 19.92 32.73 -3.95
C GLY A 416 19.20 33.27 -5.19
N GLU A 417 18.27 32.57 -5.82
CA GLU A 417 17.42 33.26 -6.79
C GLU A 417 16.05 33.58 -6.19
N PRO A 418 15.64 34.88 -6.20
CA PRO A 418 14.27 35.24 -5.87
C PRO A 418 13.32 34.61 -6.90
N LEU A 419 12.28 33.98 -6.43
CA LEU A 419 11.19 33.43 -7.24
C LEU A 419 10.56 34.56 -8.08
N ALA A 420 10.86 34.58 -9.38
CA ALA A 420 10.10 35.33 -10.37
C ALA A 420 8.99 34.42 -10.94
#